data_860eae0062c30d5145ca1585b29db818
#
_entry.id   860eae0062c30d5145ca1585b29db818
#
_cell.length_a   1.000
_cell.length_b   1.000
_cell.length_c   1.000
_cell.angle_alpha   90.00
_cell.angle_beta   90.00
_cell.angle_gamma   90.00
#
_symmetry.space_group_name_H-M   'P 1'
#
loop_
_entity.id
_entity.type
_entity.pdbx_description
1 polymer ?
#
loop_
_entity_poly.entity_id
_entity_poly.type
_entity_poly.pdbx_seq_one_letter_code
_entity_poly.pdbx_strand_id
1 'polypeptide(L)'
;MNRLSFSRTQILILLSVWLTFLLSFVMRLSWSSVMPILNEALHFTAKMGAQHISAFYFGYALTVLPGGILADKIGYRRTILFSLIGMAAVTALMSTITDYNMAWGLRFLLGVMSGPVQASCLSAIGDHFGPNQRGAAVGIFMSCTSFGITTVNLYAPYVATHYGWQTAFLATAILPLAVLVLCYFTVRKPSAEIMAQREAEASEAAAKLGVGQTSLKENLKHILSNRNIRCLAIAGFFATGTTWGVTQWANLYMVKQLGVTAIYAGQVMSVFGTAALIAKPTIGILSDILPIKKNHLAALVMFLFGPALILFASTSNPNMLFITGPILGIGAFMHSALTNALVVQSAAPHLRGTTAGFVNLF
;
A
#
# COMPACT_ATOMS: atom_id res chain seq x y z
N MET A 1 -27.53 -4.22 15.39
CA MET A 1 -26.35 -4.40 14.52
C MET A 1 -26.85 -4.85 13.15
N ASN A 2 -27.01 -3.93 12.18
CA ASN A 2 -27.31 -4.30 10.80
C ASN A 2 -26.12 -5.09 10.26
N ARG A 3 -26.36 -6.34 9.85
CA ARG A 3 -25.33 -7.17 9.21
C ARG A 3 -24.85 -6.44 7.96
N LEU A 4 -23.56 -6.12 7.90
CA LEU A 4 -22.89 -5.62 6.69
C LEU A 4 -22.96 -6.72 5.63
N SER A 5 -24.05 -6.78 4.87
CA SER A 5 -24.18 -7.71 3.75
C SER A 5 -23.76 -7.01 2.46
N PHE A 6 -22.77 -7.54 1.78
CA PHE A 6 -22.41 -7.10 0.44
C PHE A 6 -23.16 -7.94 -0.61
N SER A 7 -23.64 -7.30 -1.66
CA SER A 7 -24.20 -7.99 -2.81
C SER A 7 -23.10 -8.76 -3.57
N ARG A 8 -23.49 -9.76 -4.36
CA ARG A 8 -22.53 -10.53 -5.20
C ARG A 8 -21.69 -9.62 -6.09
N THR A 9 -22.30 -8.60 -6.69
CA THR A 9 -21.60 -7.62 -7.52
C THR A 9 -20.58 -6.82 -6.70
N GLN A 10 -20.94 -6.36 -5.51
CA GLN A 10 -20.03 -5.65 -4.61
C GLN A 10 -18.84 -6.53 -4.18
N ILE A 11 -19.07 -7.80 -3.89
CA ILE A 11 -17.99 -8.75 -3.54
C ILE A 11 -17.03 -8.93 -4.72
N LEU A 12 -17.54 -9.12 -5.94
CA LEU A 12 -16.72 -9.29 -7.14
C LEU A 12 -15.89 -8.03 -7.45
N ILE A 13 -16.49 -6.84 -7.32
CA ILE A 13 -15.78 -5.59 -7.51
C ILE A 13 -14.69 -5.40 -6.44
N LEU A 14 -15.03 -5.64 -5.17
CA LEU A 14 -14.08 -5.53 -4.07
C LEU A 14 -12.91 -6.49 -4.25
N LEU A 15 -13.17 -7.74 -4.65
CA LEU A 15 -12.13 -8.72 -4.96
C LEU A 15 -11.25 -8.25 -6.12
N SER A 16 -11.84 -7.71 -7.18
CA SER A 16 -11.11 -7.24 -8.36
C SER A 16 -10.17 -6.08 -8.04
N VAL A 17 -10.66 -5.06 -7.32
CA VAL A 17 -9.82 -3.92 -6.93
C VAL A 17 -8.80 -4.32 -5.87
N TRP A 18 -9.14 -5.23 -4.96
CA TRP A 18 -8.24 -5.80 -3.96
C TRP A 18 -7.08 -6.53 -4.63
N LEU A 19 -7.36 -7.43 -5.58
CA LEU A 19 -6.34 -8.14 -6.36
C LEU A 19 -5.49 -7.17 -7.20
N THR A 20 -6.09 -6.15 -7.80
CA THR A 20 -5.37 -5.13 -8.57
C THR A 20 -4.33 -4.43 -7.70
N PHE A 21 -4.73 -3.97 -6.53
CA PHE A 21 -3.83 -3.25 -5.63
C PHE A 21 -2.82 -4.19 -4.96
N LEU A 22 -3.22 -5.43 -4.63
CA LEU A 22 -2.31 -6.48 -4.20
C LEU A 22 -1.17 -6.67 -5.20
N LEU A 23 -1.49 -6.84 -6.48
CA LEU A 23 -0.47 -7.05 -7.52
C LEU A 23 0.43 -5.84 -7.74
N SER A 24 -0.09 -4.63 -7.60
CA SER A 24 0.73 -3.43 -7.59
C SER A 24 1.80 -3.48 -6.48
N PHE A 25 1.44 -3.97 -5.28
CA PHE A 25 2.39 -4.17 -4.18
C PHE A 25 3.35 -5.33 -4.44
N VAL A 26 2.87 -6.44 -4.96
CA VAL A 26 3.70 -7.60 -5.32
C VAL A 26 4.77 -7.19 -6.34
N MET A 27 4.41 -6.47 -7.41
CA MET A 27 5.37 -6.01 -8.41
C MET A 27 6.33 -4.95 -7.87
N ARG A 28 5.85 -4.03 -7.02
CA ARG A 28 6.69 -3.04 -6.33
C ARG A 28 7.78 -3.70 -5.50
N LEU A 29 7.40 -4.71 -4.71
CA LEU A 29 8.26 -5.36 -3.72
C LEU A 29 9.04 -6.56 -4.27
N SER A 30 8.70 -7.08 -5.46
CA SER A 30 9.44 -8.18 -6.10
C SER A 30 10.92 -7.82 -6.26
N TRP A 31 11.24 -6.56 -6.60
CA TRP A 31 12.62 -6.07 -6.65
C TRP A 31 13.36 -6.28 -5.34
N SER A 32 12.81 -5.77 -4.24
CA SER A 32 13.46 -5.83 -2.92
C SER A 32 13.56 -7.26 -2.39
N SER A 33 12.59 -8.09 -2.77
CA SER A 33 12.55 -9.50 -2.38
C SER A 33 13.63 -10.33 -3.08
N VAL A 34 13.93 -10.05 -4.37
CA VAL A 34 14.98 -10.74 -5.13
C VAL A 34 16.29 -9.97 -5.20
N MET A 35 16.35 -8.76 -4.65
CA MET A 35 17.51 -7.86 -4.74
C MET A 35 18.84 -8.50 -4.31
N PRO A 36 18.94 -9.37 -3.27
CA PRO A 36 20.19 -10.03 -2.94
C PRO A 36 20.73 -10.87 -4.10
N ILE A 37 19.88 -11.67 -4.75
CA ILE A 37 20.21 -12.55 -5.88
C ILE A 37 20.52 -11.72 -7.13
N LEU A 38 19.71 -10.71 -7.41
CA LEU A 38 19.85 -9.84 -8.57
C LEU A 38 21.17 -9.02 -8.51
N ASN A 39 21.48 -8.46 -7.34
CA ASN A 39 22.70 -7.68 -7.14
C ASN A 39 23.95 -8.55 -7.34
N GLU A 40 23.92 -9.80 -6.94
CA GLU A 40 25.00 -10.73 -7.17
C GLU A 40 25.13 -11.09 -8.66
N ALA A 41 24.03 -11.43 -9.32
CA ALA A 41 24.01 -11.83 -10.72
C ALA A 41 24.40 -10.72 -11.69
N LEU A 42 24.05 -9.47 -11.41
CA LEU A 42 24.33 -8.30 -12.26
C LEU A 42 25.47 -7.42 -11.72
N HIS A 43 26.17 -7.88 -10.68
CA HIS A 43 27.25 -7.11 -10.01
C HIS A 43 26.83 -5.72 -9.54
N PHE A 44 25.56 -5.57 -9.10
CA PHE A 44 25.06 -4.32 -8.57
C PHE A 44 25.47 -4.14 -7.12
N THR A 45 25.90 -2.92 -6.79
CA THR A 45 26.16 -2.53 -5.41
C THR A 45 24.86 -2.28 -4.64
N ALA A 46 24.89 -2.29 -3.31
CA ALA A 46 23.75 -1.89 -2.50
C ALA A 46 23.26 -0.47 -2.83
N LYS A 47 24.18 0.45 -3.16
CA LYS A 47 23.85 1.81 -3.60
C LYS A 47 23.04 1.82 -4.90
N MET A 48 23.41 1.01 -5.89
CA MET A 48 22.64 0.85 -7.13
C MET A 48 21.25 0.29 -6.86
N GLY A 49 21.14 -0.73 -5.98
CA GLY A 49 19.85 -1.26 -5.53
C GLY A 49 18.96 -0.19 -4.91
N ALA A 50 19.53 0.71 -4.08
CA ALA A 50 18.82 1.86 -3.52
C ALA A 50 18.28 2.81 -4.60
N GLN A 51 19.11 3.12 -5.59
CA GLN A 51 18.75 4.01 -6.68
C GLN A 51 17.61 3.42 -7.53
N HIS A 52 17.59 2.11 -7.75
CA HIS A 52 16.49 1.42 -8.43
C HIS A 52 15.19 1.45 -7.62
N ILE A 53 15.25 1.33 -6.29
CA ILE A 53 14.08 1.53 -5.41
C ILE A 53 13.59 2.98 -5.53
N SER A 54 14.50 3.96 -5.47
CA SER A 54 14.17 5.38 -5.61
C SER A 54 13.57 5.72 -6.97
N ALA A 55 14.05 5.10 -8.05
CA ALA A 55 13.51 5.26 -9.40
C ALA A 55 12.02 4.89 -9.46
N PHE A 56 11.62 3.76 -8.83
CA PHE A 56 10.22 3.37 -8.73
C PHE A 56 9.40 4.45 -8.02
N TYR A 57 9.84 4.90 -6.83
CA TYR A 57 9.08 5.89 -6.06
C TYR A 57 9.04 7.25 -6.75
N PHE A 58 10.06 7.61 -7.51
CA PHE A 58 10.05 8.83 -8.33
C PHE A 58 8.98 8.77 -9.42
N GLY A 59 8.92 7.67 -10.19
CA GLY A 59 7.86 7.46 -11.18
C GLY A 59 6.45 7.42 -10.56
N TYR A 60 6.32 6.76 -9.41
CA TYR A 60 5.08 6.68 -8.64
C TYR A 60 4.61 8.07 -8.17
N ALA A 61 5.49 8.87 -7.57
CA ALA A 61 5.17 10.20 -7.07
C ALA A 61 4.73 11.16 -8.19
N LEU A 62 5.34 11.06 -9.37
CA LEU A 62 4.94 11.86 -10.53
C LEU A 62 3.53 11.55 -11.03
N THR A 63 3.04 10.35 -10.81
CA THR A 63 1.78 9.87 -11.40
C THR A 63 0.66 9.61 -10.40
N VAL A 64 0.92 9.59 -9.10
CA VAL A 64 -0.10 9.34 -8.08
C VAL A 64 -1.21 10.41 -8.09
N LEU A 65 -0.85 11.69 -8.19
CA LEU A 65 -1.82 12.78 -8.27
C LEU A 65 -2.45 12.92 -9.68
N PRO A 66 -1.67 13.01 -10.78
CA PRO A 66 -2.24 13.03 -12.13
C PRO A 66 -3.08 11.78 -12.44
N GLY A 67 -2.74 10.64 -11.86
CA GLY A 67 -3.46 9.39 -12.01
C GLY A 67 -4.88 9.42 -11.44
N GLY A 68 -5.09 10.12 -10.34
CA GLY A 68 -6.43 10.39 -9.80
C GLY A 68 -7.25 11.22 -10.79
N ILE A 69 -6.68 12.32 -11.31
CA ILE A 69 -7.32 13.16 -12.33
C ILE A 69 -7.62 12.37 -13.61
N LEU A 70 -6.70 11.49 -14.00
CA LEU A 70 -6.89 10.62 -15.17
C LEU A 70 -8.07 9.66 -14.93
N ALA A 71 -8.15 9.05 -13.74
CA ALA A 71 -9.25 8.16 -13.37
C ALA A 71 -10.61 8.88 -13.43
N ASP A 72 -10.66 10.17 -13.05
CA ASP A 72 -11.88 10.99 -13.14
C ASP A 72 -12.26 11.31 -14.59
N LYS A 73 -11.26 11.60 -15.45
CA LYS A 73 -11.48 11.98 -16.85
C LYS A 73 -11.87 10.81 -17.76
N ILE A 74 -11.06 9.72 -17.75
CA ILE A 74 -11.27 8.57 -18.65
C ILE A 74 -12.03 7.42 -17.99
N GLY A 75 -12.26 7.52 -16.67
CA GLY A 75 -12.93 6.54 -15.83
C GLY A 75 -11.96 5.54 -15.21
N TYR A 76 -12.19 5.20 -13.94
CA TYR A 76 -11.35 4.29 -13.15
C TYR A 76 -11.17 2.90 -13.80
N ARG A 77 -12.19 2.38 -14.50
CA ARG A 77 -12.08 1.08 -15.19
C ARG A 77 -10.96 1.09 -16.22
N ARG A 78 -10.93 2.07 -17.12
CA ARG A 78 -9.90 2.19 -18.17
C ARG A 78 -8.54 2.39 -17.56
N THR A 79 -8.45 3.20 -16.52
CA THR A 79 -7.20 3.48 -15.80
C THR A 79 -6.65 2.22 -15.14
N ILE A 80 -7.50 1.42 -14.46
CA ILE A 80 -7.10 0.13 -13.86
C ILE A 80 -6.58 -0.84 -14.93
N LEU A 81 -7.31 -1.01 -16.03
CA LEU A 81 -6.94 -1.93 -17.10
C LEU A 81 -5.61 -1.51 -17.75
N PHE A 82 -5.44 -0.22 -18.05
CA PHE A 82 -4.21 0.32 -18.60
C PHE A 82 -3.02 0.13 -17.66
N SER A 83 -3.20 0.43 -16.36
CA SER A 83 -2.17 0.22 -15.35
C SER A 83 -1.79 -1.25 -15.20
N LEU A 84 -2.75 -2.18 -15.21
CA LEU A 84 -2.47 -3.62 -15.13
C LEU A 84 -1.65 -4.11 -16.33
N ILE A 85 -2.01 -3.68 -17.56
CA ILE A 85 -1.26 -4.03 -18.77
C ILE A 85 0.15 -3.45 -18.70
N GLY A 86 0.28 -2.16 -18.36
CA GLY A 86 1.58 -1.50 -18.27
C GLY A 86 2.48 -2.12 -17.20
N MET A 87 1.94 -2.40 -16.01
CA MET A 87 2.68 -3.06 -14.95
C MET A 87 3.12 -4.47 -15.34
N ALA A 88 2.24 -5.27 -15.99
CA ALA A 88 2.58 -6.60 -16.49
C ALA A 88 3.71 -6.54 -17.52
N ALA A 89 3.59 -5.66 -18.51
CA ALA A 89 4.58 -5.51 -19.58
C ALA A 89 5.94 -5.06 -19.03
N VAL A 90 5.97 -4.03 -18.18
CA VAL A 90 7.21 -3.54 -17.58
C VAL A 90 7.84 -4.60 -16.66
N THR A 91 7.04 -5.33 -15.87
CA THR A 91 7.57 -6.40 -15.01
C THR A 91 8.11 -7.56 -15.84
N ALA A 92 7.47 -7.91 -16.96
CA ALA A 92 8.02 -8.90 -17.89
C ALA A 92 9.36 -8.43 -18.49
N LEU A 93 9.45 -7.15 -18.92
CA LEU A 93 10.70 -6.59 -19.41
C LEU A 93 11.81 -6.54 -18.34
N MET A 94 11.47 -6.50 -17.05
CA MET A 94 12.47 -6.60 -15.99
C MET A 94 13.22 -7.93 -15.99
N SER A 95 12.70 -8.99 -16.62
CA SER A 95 13.43 -10.26 -16.80
C SER A 95 14.59 -10.17 -17.79
N THR A 96 14.68 -9.10 -18.58
CA THR A 96 15.71 -8.91 -19.61
C THR A 96 16.76 -7.86 -19.20
N ILE A 97 16.79 -7.45 -17.93
CA ILE A 97 17.75 -6.46 -17.44
C ILE A 97 19.18 -6.95 -17.66
N THR A 98 20.01 -6.11 -18.29
CA THR A 98 21.43 -6.36 -18.53
C THR A 98 22.33 -5.37 -17.81
N ASP A 99 21.84 -4.15 -17.56
CA ASP A 99 22.63 -3.06 -17.01
C ASP A 99 21.83 -2.16 -16.05
N TYR A 100 22.58 -1.26 -15.38
CA TYR A 100 22.04 -0.32 -14.41
C TYR A 100 20.96 0.61 -14.99
N ASN A 101 21.19 1.18 -16.19
CA ASN A 101 20.30 2.19 -16.75
C ASN A 101 18.95 1.56 -17.17
N MET A 102 19.01 0.35 -17.74
CA MET A 102 17.81 -0.41 -18.08
C MET A 102 17.00 -0.74 -16.83
N ALA A 103 17.66 -1.21 -15.76
CA ALA A 103 17.02 -1.48 -14.50
C ALA A 103 16.36 -0.21 -13.91
N TRP A 104 17.07 0.92 -13.93
CA TRP A 104 16.55 2.21 -13.45
C TRP A 104 15.32 2.67 -14.24
N GLY A 105 15.41 2.62 -15.56
CA GLY A 105 14.32 3.02 -16.46
C GLY A 105 13.06 2.15 -16.28
N LEU A 106 13.22 0.83 -16.20
CA LEU A 106 12.10 -0.09 -15.98
C LEU A 106 11.48 0.08 -14.61
N ARG A 107 12.27 0.31 -13.58
CA ARG A 107 11.78 0.62 -12.22
C ARG A 107 10.99 1.93 -12.21
N PHE A 108 11.49 2.97 -12.88
CA PHE A 108 10.78 4.23 -13.04
C PHE A 108 9.43 4.04 -13.75
N LEU A 109 9.42 3.34 -14.89
CA LEU A 109 8.20 3.06 -15.65
C LEU A 109 7.19 2.24 -14.85
N LEU A 110 7.65 1.25 -14.06
CA LEU A 110 6.77 0.50 -13.17
C LEU A 110 6.12 1.42 -12.14
N GLY A 111 6.86 2.38 -11.61
CA GLY A 111 6.33 3.42 -10.71
C GLY A 111 5.24 4.25 -11.40
N VAL A 112 5.50 4.71 -12.62
CA VAL A 112 4.55 5.47 -13.45
C VAL A 112 3.24 4.70 -13.65
N MET A 113 3.31 3.40 -13.99
CA MET A 113 2.12 2.57 -14.20
C MET A 113 1.38 2.25 -12.90
N SER A 114 2.07 2.24 -11.75
CA SER A 114 1.49 1.92 -10.45
C SER A 114 0.79 3.11 -9.79
N GLY A 115 1.20 4.36 -10.08
CA GLY A 115 0.69 5.56 -9.41
C GLY A 115 -0.85 5.72 -9.46
N PRO A 116 -1.51 5.54 -10.62
CA PRO A 116 -2.95 5.72 -10.74
C PRO A 116 -3.81 4.65 -10.05
N VAL A 117 -3.23 3.50 -9.69
CA VAL A 117 -3.97 2.29 -9.27
C VAL A 117 -4.81 2.54 -8.02
N GLN A 118 -4.20 3.07 -6.96
CA GLN A 118 -4.87 3.24 -5.67
C GLN A 118 -6.10 4.16 -5.78
N ALA A 119 -5.93 5.33 -6.40
CA ALA A 119 -7.01 6.30 -6.57
C ALA A 119 -8.16 5.69 -7.39
N SER A 120 -7.84 5.01 -8.50
CA SER A 120 -8.83 4.33 -9.35
C SER A 120 -9.61 3.24 -8.61
N CYS A 121 -8.93 2.43 -7.79
CA CYS A 121 -9.58 1.41 -6.97
C CYS A 121 -10.49 2.02 -5.90
N LEU A 122 -10.06 3.10 -5.25
CA LEU A 122 -10.88 3.80 -4.25
C LEU A 122 -12.10 4.48 -4.90
N SER A 123 -11.96 5.04 -6.12
CA SER A 123 -13.09 5.57 -6.88
C SER A 123 -14.11 4.48 -7.21
N ALA A 124 -13.64 3.30 -7.64
CA ALA A 124 -14.52 2.15 -7.87
C ALA A 124 -15.28 1.72 -6.59
N ILE A 125 -14.60 1.68 -5.44
CA ILE A 125 -15.24 1.41 -4.15
C ILE A 125 -16.25 2.52 -3.82
N GLY A 126 -15.89 3.79 -4.03
CA GLY A 126 -16.75 4.94 -3.81
C GLY A 126 -18.07 4.85 -4.59
N ASP A 127 -18.02 4.37 -5.84
CA ASP A 127 -19.17 4.24 -6.72
C ASP A 127 -20.08 3.04 -6.41
N HIS A 128 -19.54 1.96 -5.85
CA HIS A 128 -20.28 0.72 -5.66
C HIS A 128 -20.72 0.45 -4.22
N PHE A 129 -20.17 1.17 -3.23
CA PHE A 129 -20.49 0.97 -1.81
C PHE A 129 -21.12 2.22 -1.22
N GLY A 130 -22.28 2.05 -0.58
CA GLY A 130 -22.96 3.12 0.13
C GLY A 130 -22.18 3.63 1.35
N PRO A 131 -22.56 4.79 1.91
CA PRO A 131 -21.84 5.43 3.02
C PRO A 131 -21.57 4.49 4.21
N ASN A 132 -22.54 3.65 4.57
CA ASN A 132 -22.45 2.73 5.70
C ASN A 132 -21.58 1.49 5.44
N GLN A 133 -21.32 1.15 4.19
CA GLN A 133 -20.52 -0.01 3.76
C GLN A 133 -19.10 0.37 3.37
N ARG A 134 -18.90 1.63 2.93
CA ARG A 134 -17.64 2.12 2.34
C ARG A 134 -16.45 1.96 3.27
N GLY A 135 -16.62 2.24 4.56
CA GLY A 135 -15.54 2.09 5.55
C GLY A 135 -15.03 0.65 5.64
N ALA A 136 -15.94 -0.33 5.70
CA ALA A 136 -15.59 -1.75 5.74
C ALA A 136 -14.93 -2.21 4.43
N ALA A 137 -15.47 -1.77 3.27
CA ALA A 137 -14.91 -2.10 1.97
C ALA A 137 -13.47 -1.55 1.81
N VAL A 138 -13.20 -0.32 2.22
CA VAL A 138 -11.85 0.27 2.22
C VAL A 138 -10.94 -0.45 3.21
N GLY A 139 -11.42 -0.83 4.37
CA GLY A 139 -10.64 -1.62 5.34
C GLY A 139 -10.18 -2.97 4.76
N ILE A 140 -11.09 -3.70 4.12
CA ILE A 140 -10.77 -4.95 3.41
C ILE A 140 -9.79 -4.66 2.28
N PHE A 141 -10.05 -3.64 1.44
CA PHE A 141 -9.17 -3.24 0.35
C PHE A 141 -7.73 -2.98 0.84
N MET A 142 -7.55 -2.26 1.93
CA MET A 142 -6.22 -1.93 2.45
C MET A 142 -5.46 -3.13 3.06
N SER A 143 -6.12 -4.24 3.36
CA SER A 143 -5.44 -5.46 3.83
C SER A 143 -4.50 -6.06 2.78
N CYS A 144 -4.75 -5.81 1.49
CA CYS A 144 -3.93 -6.30 0.38
C CYS A 144 -2.45 -5.87 0.48
N THR A 145 -2.15 -4.74 1.13
CA THR A 145 -0.76 -4.26 1.28
C THR A 145 0.10 -5.23 2.09
N SER A 146 -0.39 -5.66 3.24
CA SER A 146 0.31 -6.63 4.10
C SER A 146 0.32 -8.03 3.47
N PHE A 147 -0.79 -8.42 2.83
CA PHE A 147 -0.87 -9.68 2.11
C PHE A 147 0.11 -9.72 0.93
N GLY A 148 0.31 -8.59 0.23
CA GLY A 148 1.31 -8.45 -0.83
C GLY A 148 2.74 -8.65 -0.33
N ILE A 149 3.09 -8.09 0.83
CA ILE A 149 4.38 -8.30 1.48
C ILE A 149 4.59 -9.79 1.77
N THR A 150 3.59 -10.44 2.39
CA THR A 150 3.65 -11.87 2.69
C THR A 150 3.87 -12.71 1.43
N THR A 151 3.03 -12.50 0.43
CA THR A 151 3.01 -13.31 -0.79
C THR A 151 4.30 -13.18 -1.59
N VAL A 152 4.76 -11.96 -1.88
CA VAL A 152 5.95 -11.75 -2.71
C VAL A 152 7.21 -12.30 -2.07
N ASN A 153 7.35 -12.13 -0.75
CA ASN A 153 8.51 -12.62 -0.04
C ASN A 153 8.51 -14.15 0.14
N LEU A 154 7.34 -14.78 0.05
CA LEU A 154 7.25 -16.24 0.09
C LEU A 154 7.70 -16.88 -1.22
N TYR A 155 7.22 -16.38 -2.38
CA TYR A 155 7.48 -17.05 -3.65
C TYR A 155 8.67 -16.49 -4.45
N ALA A 156 8.89 -15.17 -4.45
CA ALA A 156 9.85 -14.57 -5.36
C ALA A 156 11.31 -14.98 -5.08
N PRO A 157 11.81 -15.02 -3.83
CA PRO A 157 13.14 -15.54 -3.54
C PRO A 157 13.26 -17.04 -3.86
N TYR A 158 12.21 -17.83 -3.62
CA TYR A 158 12.19 -19.24 -3.95
C TYR A 158 12.34 -19.49 -5.45
N VAL A 159 11.50 -18.80 -6.26
CA VAL A 159 11.57 -18.91 -7.72
C VAL A 159 12.91 -18.38 -8.24
N ALA A 160 13.39 -17.25 -7.72
CA ALA A 160 14.66 -16.66 -8.13
C ALA A 160 15.86 -17.57 -7.85
N THR A 161 15.85 -18.28 -6.72
CA THR A 161 16.95 -19.20 -6.34
C THR A 161 16.97 -20.45 -7.19
N HIS A 162 15.79 -21.04 -7.50
CA HIS A 162 15.72 -22.33 -8.21
C HIS A 162 15.63 -22.20 -9.74
N TYR A 163 15.04 -21.12 -10.23
CA TYR A 163 14.73 -20.94 -11.66
C TYR A 163 15.32 -19.65 -12.26
N GLY A 164 16.10 -18.90 -11.46
CA GLY A 164 16.68 -17.63 -11.84
C GLY A 164 15.76 -16.43 -11.57
N TRP A 165 16.37 -15.27 -11.32
CA TRP A 165 15.66 -14.03 -11.03
C TRP A 165 14.77 -13.56 -12.21
N GLN A 166 15.16 -13.88 -13.43
CA GLN A 166 14.38 -13.62 -14.65
C GLN A 166 13.00 -14.29 -14.57
N THR A 167 12.98 -15.56 -14.18
CA THR A 167 11.75 -16.34 -14.03
C THR A 167 10.87 -15.78 -12.92
N ALA A 168 11.46 -15.25 -11.84
CA ALA A 168 10.69 -14.62 -10.76
C ALA A 168 9.92 -13.38 -11.26
N PHE A 169 10.52 -12.55 -12.12
CA PHE A 169 9.82 -11.41 -12.72
C PHE A 169 8.77 -11.85 -13.74
N LEU A 170 9.05 -12.85 -14.58
CA LEU A 170 8.07 -13.40 -15.53
C LEU A 170 6.86 -14.00 -14.82
N ALA A 171 7.08 -14.81 -13.78
CA ALA A 171 6.00 -15.36 -12.97
C ALA A 171 5.15 -14.24 -12.31
N THR A 172 5.79 -13.19 -11.85
CA THR A 172 5.09 -12.01 -11.30
C THR A 172 4.29 -11.28 -12.37
N ALA A 173 4.79 -11.18 -13.60
CA ALA A 173 4.17 -10.46 -14.70
C ALA A 173 2.91 -11.17 -15.27
N ILE A 174 2.79 -12.47 -15.12
CA ILE A 174 1.62 -13.23 -15.59
C ILE A 174 0.39 -12.98 -14.71
N LEU A 175 0.56 -12.79 -13.40
CA LEU A 175 -0.55 -12.65 -12.46
C LEU A 175 -1.51 -11.48 -12.80
N PRO A 176 -1.04 -10.30 -13.20
CA PRO A 176 -1.92 -9.20 -13.60
C PRO A 176 -2.82 -9.51 -14.80
N LEU A 177 -2.42 -10.41 -15.69
CA LEU A 177 -3.22 -10.75 -16.85
C LEU A 177 -4.52 -11.49 -16.46
N ALA A 178 -4.46 -12.37 -15.47
CA ALA A 178 -5.66 -13.00 -14.92
C ALA A 178 -6.59 -11.97 -14.25
N VAL A 179 -6.01 -11.03 -13.47
CA VAL A 179 -6.77 -9.97 -12.81
C VAL A 179 -7.31 -8.96 -13.82
N LEU A 180 -6.60 -8.70 -14.92
CA LEU A 180 -7.07 -7.88 -16.04
C LEU A 180 -8.39 -8.42 -16.62
N VAL A 181 -8.45 -9.74 -16.88
CA VAL A 181 -9.68 -10.39 -17.36
C VAL A 181 -10.81 -10.25 -16.35
N LEU A 182 -10.52 -10.50 -15.06
CA LEU A 182 -11.50 -10.33 -14.00
C LEU A 182 -12.02 -8.89 -13.95
N CYS A 183 -11.13 -7.88 -13.93
CA CYS A 183 -11.50 -6.46 -13.90
C CYS A 183 -12.29 -6.04 -15.14
N TYR A 184 -11.96 -6.59 -16.31
CA TYR A 184 -12.69 -6.29 -17.54
C TYR A 184 -14.18 -6.65 -17.44
N PHE A 185 -14.52 -7.75 -16.80
CA PHE A 185 -15.90 -8.18 -16.65
C PHE A 185 -16.62 -7.60 -15.42
N THR A 186 -15.90 -7.33 -14.33
CA THR A 186 -16.50 -6.96 -13.05
C THR A 186 -16.50 -5.46 -12.77
N VAL A 187 -15.41 -4.75 -13.10
CA VAL A 187 -15.25 -3.32 -12.80
C VAL A 187 -15.94 -2.50 -13.88
N ARG A 188 -17.26 -2.32 -13.74
CA ARG A 188 -18.08 -1.51 -14.64
C ARG A 188 -18.61 -0.30 -13.88
N LYS A 189 -18.93 0.79 -14.57
CA LYS A 189 -19.66 1.91 -13.95
C LYS A 189 -21.04 1.42 -13.49
N PRO A 190 -21.52 1.88 -12.33
CA PRO A 190 -22.91 1.65 -11.92
C PRO A 190 -23.89 2.20 -12.95
N SER A 191 -25.15 1.77 -12.89
CA SER A 191 -26.21 2.35 -13.72
C SER A 191 -26.36 3.85 -13.43
N ALA A 192 -26.87 4.60 -14.42
CA ALA A 192 -27.11 6.04 -14.28
C ALA A 192 -28.02 6.37 -13.09
N GLU A 193 -28.99 5.50 -12.80
CA GLU A 193 -29.90 5.63 -11.66
C GLU A 193 -29.16 5.57 -10.31
N ILE A 194 -28.25 4.58 -10.14
CA ILE A 194 -27.43 4.45 -8.93
C ILE A 194 -26.49 5.65 -8.78
N MET A 195 -25.94 6.16 -9.88
CA MET A 195 -25.07 7.34 -9.85
C MET A 195 -25.86 8.58 -9.43
N ALA A 196 -27.04 8.83 -10.04
CA ALA A 196 -27.92 9.95 -9.70
C ALA A 196 -28.37 9.89 -8.23
N GLN A 197 -28.74 8.71 -7.73
CA GLN A 197 -29.11 8.52 -6.33
C GLN A 197 -27.96 8.89 -5.39
N ARG A 198 -26.72 8.50 -5.71
CA ARG A 198 -25.54 8.79 -4.89
C ARG A 198 -25.12 10.26 -4.94
N GLU A 199 -25.28 10.90 -6.10
CA GLU A 199 -25.05 12.34 -6.22
C GLU A 199 -26.06 13.11 -5.37
N ALA A 200 -27.33 12.68 -5.36
CA ALA A 200 -28.36 13.25 -4.50
C ALA A 200 -28.03 13.04 -3.01
N GLU A 201 -27.65 11.82 -2.60
CA GLU A 201 -27.25 11.52 -1.22
C GLU A 201 -26.01 12.33 -0.78
N ALA A 202 -25.03 12.49 -1.68
CA ALA A 202 -23.82 13.27 -1.40
C ALA A 202 -24.15 14.78 -1.29
N SER A 203 -25.01 15.30 -2.16
CA SER A 203 -25.48 16.67 -2.12
C SER A 203 -26.30 16.96 -0.85
N GLU A 204 -27.19 16.07 -0.47
CA GLU A 204 -27.97 16.19 0.78
C GLU A 204 -27.06 16.14 2.02
N ALA A 205 -26.06 15.26 2.03
CA ALA A 205 -25.07 15.21 3.10
C ALA A 205 -24.21 16.47 3.16
N ALA A 206 -23.82 17.04 2.03
CA ALA A 206 -23.08 18.30 1.94
C ALA A 206 -23.93 19.48 2.42
N ALA A 207 -25.21 19.53 2.03
CA ALA A 207 -26.15 20.55 2.47
C ALA A 207 -26.38 20.49 4.00
N LYS A 208 -26.55 19.29 4.56
CA LYS A 208 -26.68 19.09 6.02
C LYS A 208 -25.44 19.52 6.80
N LEU A 209 -24.27 19.48 6.18
CA LEU A 209 -22.99 19.89 6.79
C LEU A 209 -22.68 21.37 6.60
N GLY A 210 -23.52 22.14 5.92
CA GLY A 210 -23.33 23.57 5.66
C GLY A 210 -22.06 23.86 4.81
N VAL A 211 -21.67 22.94 3.95
CA VAL A 211 -20.43 23.06 3.15
C VAL A 211 -20.65 24.02 1.99
N GLY A 212 -20.34 25.30 2.19
CA GLY A 212 -20.04 26.21 1.10
C GLY A 212 -18.76 25.75 0.37
N GLN A 213 -18.68 26.02 -0.95
CA GLN A 213 -17.48 25.71 -1.74
C GLN A 213 -16.30 26.56 -1.23
N THR A 214 -15.56 26.03 -0.25
CA THR A 214 -14.31 26.65 0.21
C THR A 214 -13.20 26.33 -0.78
N SER A 215 -12.37 27.34 -1.10
CA SER A 215 -11.21 27.17 -1.98
C SER A 215 -10.25 26.12 -1.42
N LEU A 216 -9.61 25.31 -2.30
CA LEU A 216 -8.57 24.35 -1.91
C LEU A 216 -7.47 25.00 -1.05
N LYS A 217 -7.13 26.26 -1.33
CA LYS A 217 -6.15 27.05 -0.58
C LYS A 217 -6.61 27.33 0.85
N GLU A 218 -7.88 27.64 1.05
CA GLU A 218 -8.47 27.88 2.39
C GLU A 218 -8.54 26.58 3.17
N ASN A 219 -8.92 25.48 2.52
CA ASN A 219 -8.93 24.14 3.13
C ASN A 219 -7.53 23.73 3.60
N LEU A 220 -6.49 23.91 2.77
CA LEU A 220 -5.11 23.63 3.12
C LEU A 220 -4.63 24.54 4.27
N LYS A 221 -4.97 25.82 4.24
CA LYS A 221 -4.64 26.75 5.33
C LYS A 221 -5.27 26.30 6.66
N HIS A 222 -6.52 25.86 6.63
CA HIS A 222 -7.23 25.35 7.81
C HIS A 222 -6.59 24.04 8.32
N ILE A 223 -6.25 23.11 7.43
CA ILE A 223 -5.56 21.85 7.75
C ILE A 223 -4.20 22.15 8.39
N LEU A 224 -3.41 23.04 7.79
CA LEU A 224 -2.09 23.42 8.27
C LEU A 224 -2.12 24.24 9.56
N SER A 225 -3.19 24.95 9.87
CA SER A 225 -3.34 25.67 11.14
C SER A 225 -3.60 24.74 12.33
N ASN A 226 -4.17 23.55 12.09
CA ASN A 226 -4.47 22.59 13.15
C ASN A 226 -3.20 21.88 13.65
N ARG A 227 -2.82 22.15 14.90
CA ARG A 227 -1.62 21.59 15.53
C ARG A 227 -1.65 20.05 15.55
N ASN A 228 -2.80 19.45 15.84
CA ASN A 228 -2.91 17.99 15.91
C ASN A 228 -2.65 17.34 14.54
N ILE A 229 -3.20 17.90 13.46
CA ILE A 229 -3.00 17.41 12.11
C ILE A 229 -1.53 17.52 11.69
N ARG A 230 -0.87 18.65 12.01
CA ARG A 230 0.57 18.79 11.73
C ARG A 230 1.40 17.75 12.47
N CYS A 231 1.15 17.54 13.77
CA CYS A 231 1.85 16.52 14.55
C CYS A 231 1.62 15.11 13.98
N LEU A 232 0.38 14.79 13.59
CA LEU A 232 0.06 13.49 12.97
C LEU A 232 0.73 13.32 11.60
N ALA A 233 0.83 14.37 10.79
CA ALA A 233 1.53 14.34 9.51
C ALA A 233 3.04 14.08 9.70
N ILE A 234 3.68 14.78 10.62
CA ILE A 234 5.11 14.61 10.94
C ILE A 234 5.36 13.19 11.49
N ALA A 235 4.57 12.75 12.46
CA ALA A 235 4.70 11.42 13.04
C ALA A 235 4.45 10.32 12.00
N GLY A 236 3.42 10.52 11.15
CA GLY A 236 3.10 9.64 10.03
C GLY A 236 4.24 9.53 9.01
N PHE A 237 4.86 10.65 8.65
CA PHE A 237 6.01 10.69 7.75
C PHE A 237 7.16 9.80 8.25
N PHE A 238 7.60 10.00 9.51
CA PHE A 238 8.69 9.19 10.05
C PHE A 238 8.32 7.72 10.22
N ALA A 239 7.12 7.43 10.73
CA ALA A 239 6.67 6.06 10.93
C ALA A 239 6.51 5.32 9.59
N THR A 240 5.89 5.96 8.59
CA THR A 240 5.71 5.39 7.24
C THR A 240 7.06 5.23 6.53
N GLY A 241 7.94 6.24 6.59
CA GLY A 241 9.29 6.17 6.02
C GLY A 241 10.10 5.02 6.61
N THR A 242 10.06 4.83 7.92
CA THR A 242 10.73 3.69 8.59
C THR A 242 10.12 2.35 8.18
N THR A 243 8.78 2.26 8.13
CA THR A 243 8.07 1.03 7.71
C THR A 243 8.47 0.60 6.30
N TRP A 244 8.46 1.54 5.35
CA TRP A 244 8.86 1.24 3.97
C TRP A 244 10.36 1.03 3.83
N GLY A 245 11.18 1.73 4.60
CA GLY A 245 12.62 1.47 4.69
C GLY A 245 12.90 0.02 5.10
N VAL A 246 12.32 -0.44 6.19
CA VAL A 246 12.43 -1.84 6.63
C VAL A 246 11.95 -2.80 5.54
N THR A 247 10.76 -2.56 5.00
CA THR A 247 10.16 -3.46 3.99
C THR A 247 11.03 -3.60 2.73
N GLN A 248 11.75 -2.55 2.36
CA GLN A 248 12.60 -2.55 1.17
C GLN A 248 14.00 -3.13 1.41
N TRP A 249 14.54 -2.99 2.63
CA TRP A 249 15.93 -3.29 2.91
C TRP A 249 16.17 -4.56 3.71
N ALA A 250 15.17 -5.05 4.45
CA ALA A 250 15.36 -6.15 5.38
C ALA A 250 15.88 -7.43 4.71
N ASN A 251 15.42 -7.76 3.49
CA ASN A 251 15.92 -8.93 2.75
C ASN A 251 17.43 -8.82 2.48
N LEU A 252 17.87 -7.67 1.93
CA LEU A 252 19.29 -7.45 1.63
C LEU A 252 20.13 -7.41 2.91
N TYR A 253 19.61 -6.77 3.97
CA TYR A 253 20.26 -6.73 5.28
C TYR A 253 20.51 -8.14 5.82
N MET A 254 19.49 -8.98 5.87
CA MET A 254 19.61 -10.35 6.40
C MET A 254 20.60 -11.19 5.59
N VAL A 255 20.56 -11.09 4.28
CA VAL A 255 21.49 -11.84 3.41
C VAL A 255 22.93 -11.35 3.57
N LYS A 256 23.17 -10.02 3.53
CA LYS A 256 24.52 -9.45 3.52
C LYS A 256 25.18 -9.40 4.90
N GLN A 257 24.40 -9.11 5.96
CA GLN A 257 24.96 -8.93 7.32
C GLN A 257 24.89 -10.21 8.16
N LEU A 258 23.84 -11.02 7.99
CA LEU A 258 23.62 -12.23 8.79
C LEU A 258 23.96 -13.51 8.02
N GLY A 259 24.31 -13.43 6.73
CA GLY A 259 24.72 -14.57 5.91
C GLY A 259 23.61 -15.59 5.63
N VAL A 260 22.34 -15.24 5.85
CA VAL A 260 21.23 -16.16 5.57
C VAL A 260 20.94 -16.23 4.08
N THR A 261 20.29 -17.30 3.64
CA THR A 261 19.85 -17.43 2.23
C THR A 261 18.72 -16.44 1.90
N ALA A 262 18.58 -16.09 0.62
CA ALA A 262 17.50 -15.23 0.16
C ALA A 262 16.10 -15.83 0.45
N ILE A 263 15.98 -17.17 0.37
CA ILE A 263 14.74 -17.89 0.73
C ILE A 263 14.43 -17.70 2.20
N TYR A 264 15.43 -17.89 3.08
CA TYR A 264 15.25 -17.69 4.52
C TYR A 264 14.82 -16.26 4.86
N ALA A 265 15.49 -15.25 4.28
CA ALA A 265 15.12 -13.84 4.44
C ALA A 265 13.68 -13.57 3.97
N GLY A 266 13.29 -14.14 2.83
CA GLY A 266 11.92 -14.06 2.32
C GLY A 266 10.89 -14.68 3.27
N GLN A 267 11.20 -15.85 3.87
CA GLN A 267 10.31 -16.48 4.85
C GLN A 267 10.13 -15.60 6.10
N VAL A 268 11.21 -15.01 6.63
CA VAL A 268 11.12 -14.05 7.74
C VAL A 268 10.25 -12.85 7.37
N MET A 269 10.43 -12.28 6.18
CA MET A 269 9.62 -11.15 5.70
C MET A 269 8.17 -11.55 5.38
N SER A 270 7.90 -12.80 5.06
CA SER A 270 6.53 -13.31 4.95
C SER A 270 5.83 -13.33 6.30
N VAL A 271 6.51 -13.79 7.34
CA VAL A 271 5.95 -13.80 8.71
C VAL A 271 5.79 -12.38 9.24
N PHE A 272 6.73 -11.46 8.94
CA PHE A 272 6.59 -10.01 9.17
C PHE A 272 5.31 -9.46 8.54
N GLY A 273 5.04 -9.76 7.26
CA GLY A 273 3.83 -9.31 6.55
C GLY A 273 2.54 -9.92 7.12
N THR A 274 2.58 -11.19 7.51
CA THR A 274 1.45 -11.88 8.15
C THR A 274 1.13 -11.26 9.53
N ALA A 275 2.15 -10.99 10.33
CA ALA A 275 1.98 -10.30 11.61
C ALA A 275 1.39 -8.90 11.44
N ALA A 276 1.83 -8.16 10.42
CA ALA A 276 1.26 -6.86 10.04
C ALA A 276 -0.22 -6.96 9.62
N LEU A 277 -0.60 -8.02 8.89
CA LEU A 277 -1.98 -8.27 8.46
C LEU A 277 -2.92 -8.44 9.66
N ILE A 278 -2.47 -9.17 10.67
CA ILE A 278 -3.23 -9.42 11.91
C ILE A 278 -3.23 -8.17 12.80
N ALA A 279 -2.09 -7.49 12.91
CA ALA A 279 -1.92 -6.35 13.82
C ALA A 279 -2.83 -5.16 13.53
N LYS A 280 -3.08 -4.86 12.24
CA LYS A 280 -3.92 -3.72 11.83
C LYS A 280 -5.36 -3.80 12.36
N PRO A 281 -6.12 -4.88 12.14
CA PRO A 281 -7.47 -4.97 12.70
C PRO A 281 -7.45 -5.10 14.23
N THR A 282 -6.46 -5.80 14.78
CA THR A 282 -6.34 -6.00 16.23
C THR A 282 -6.20 -4.69 16.98
N ILE A 283 -5.33 -3.79 16.53
CA ILE A 283 -5.15 -2.49 17.19
C ILE A 283 -6.39 -1.60 17.03
N GLY A 284 -7.11 -1.71 15.92
CA GLY A 284 -8.39 -1.04 15.74
C GLY A 284 -9.39 -1.45 16.82
N ILE A 285 -9.59 -2.76 17.00
CA ILE A 285 -10.46 -3.32 18.03
C ILE A 285 -9.98 -2.93 19.44
N LEU A 286 -8.70 -3.10 19.73
CA LEU A 286 -8.11 -2.73 21.02
C LEU A 286 -8.31 -1.25 21.35
N SER A 287 -8.21 -0.36 20.35
CA SER A 287 -8.42 1.08 20.54
C SER A 287 -9.85 1.46 20.96
N ASP A 288 -10.81 0.58 20.71
CA ASP A 288 -12.21 0.80 21.07
C ASP A 288 -12.56 0.15 22.43
N ILE A 289 -11.82 -0.88 22.86
CA ILE A 289 -12.06 -1.64 24.09
C ILE A 289 -11.23 -1.08 25.26
N LEU A 290 -9.99 -0.66 24.99
CA LEU A 290 -9.08 -0.20 26.05
C LEU A 290 -9.50 1.20 26.58
N PRO A 291 -9.46 1.41 27.89
CA PRO A 291 -9.77 2.73 28.52
C PRO A 291 -8.61 3.72 28.33
N ILE A 292 -7.96 3.71 27.18
CA ILE A 292 -6.82 4.56 26.84
C ILE A 292 -7.24 5.48 25.69
N LYS A 293 -6.92 6.77 25.80
CA LYS A 293 -7.18 7.72 24.72
C LYS A 293 -6.40 7.30 23.45
N LYS A 294 -7.05 7.32 22.29
CA LYS A 294 -6.47 6.88 21.00
C LYS A 294 -5.14 7.54 20.67
N ASN A 295 -4.95 8.82 21.06
CA ASN A 295 -3.68 9.51 20.86
C ASN A 295 -2.54 8.95 21.71
N HIS A 296 -2.81 8.56 22.97
CA HIS A 296 -1.79 7.93 23.81
C HIS A 296 -1.45 6.53 23.31
N LEU A 297 -2.45 5.78 22.88
CA LEU A 297 -2.24 4.45 22.28
C LEU A 297 -1.41 4.56 20.99
N ALA A 298 -1.70 5.54 20.13
CA ALA A 298 -0.93 5.78 18.91
C ALA A 298 0.53 6.16 19.23
N ALA A 299 0.75 7.03 20.22
CA ALA A 299 2.09 7.40 20.66
C ALA A 299 2.86 6.20 21.21
N LEU A 300 2.21 5.36 22.02
CA LEU A 300 2.81 4.14 22.57
C LEU A 300 3.23 3.17 21.46
N VAL A 301 2.35 2.91 20.47
CA VAL A 301 2.64 2.01 19.36
C VAL A 301 3.78 2.53 18.50
N MET A 302 3.81 3.83 18.20
CA MET A 302 4.91 4.46 17.47
C MET A 302 6.23 4.39 18.25
N PHE A 303 6.18 4.59 19.57
CA PHE A 303 7.34 4.48 20.44
C PHE A 303 7.88 3.04 20.44
N LEU A 304 7.03 2.03 20.54
CA LEU A 304 7.43 0.61 20.57
C LEU A 304 8.01 0.13 19.23
N PHE A 305 7.74 0.82 18.12
CA PHE A 305 8.35 0.49 16.83
C PHE A 305 9.88 0.67 16.83
N GLY A 306 10.41 1.70 17.50
CA GLY A 306 11.86 1.91 17.63
C GLY A 306 12.57 0.75 18.32
N PRO A 307 12.21 0.35 19.54
CA PRO A 307 12.73 -0.85 20.19
C PRO A 307 12.59 -2.13 19.37
N ALA A 308 11.46 -2.33 18.67
CA ALA A 308 11.27 -3.49 17.80
C ALA A 308 12.27 -3.51 16.63
N LEU A 309 12.56 -2.34 16.06
CA LEU A 309 13.57 -2.19 15.01
C LEU A 309 14.98 -2.47 15.53
N ILE A 310 15.33 -1.93 16.71
CA ILE A 310 16.62 -2.18 17.35
C ILE A 310 16.76 -3.66 17.67
N LEU A 311 15.74 -4.29 18.22
CA LEU A 311 15.73 -5.73 18.52
C LEU A 311 15.98 -6.56 17.27
N PHE A 312 15.31 -6.26 16.15
CA PHE A 312 15.52 -6.93 14.89
C PHE A 312 16.94 -6.71 14.36
N ALA A 313 17.44 -5.47 14.37
CA ALA A 313 18.75 -5.12 13.86
C ALA A 313 19.91 -5.68 14.72
N SER A 314 19.70 -5.87 16.02
CA SER A 314 20.70 -6.47 16.95
C SER A 314 20.64 -8.00 16.99
N THR A 315 19.71 -8.62 16.26
CA THR A 315 19.57 -10.08 16.24
C THR A 315 20.71 -10.72 15.44
N SER A 316 21.63 -11.39 16.13
CA SER A 316 22.76 -12.11 15.51
C SER A 316 22.44 -13.58 15.21
N ASN A 317 21.50 -14.18 15.94
CA ASN A 317 21.08 -15.56 15.72
C ASN A 317 19.96 -15.61 14.67
N PRO A 318 20.19 -16.24 13.50
CA PRO A 318 19.16 -16.33 12.45
C PRO A 318 17.82 -16.89 12.92
N ASN A 319 17.81 -17.89 13.80
CA ASN A 319 16.57 -18.51 14.27
C ASN A 319 15.68 -17.53 15.04
N MET A 320 16.25 -16.51 15.68
CA MET A 320 15.50 -15.47 16.39
C MET A 320 14.81 -14.50 15.43
N LEU A 321 15.17 -14.46 14.15
CA LEU A 321 14.53 -13.60 13.17
C LEU A 321 13.04 -13.97 12.96
N PHE A 322 12.67 -15.24 13.16
CA PHE A 322 11.25 -15.66 13.12
C PHE A 322 10.43 -15.18 14.33
N ILE A 323 11.09 -14.64 15.36
CA ILE A 323 10.45 -14.01 16.52
C ILE A 323 10.51 -12.48 16.36
N THR A 324 11.71 -11.94 16.07
CA THR A 324 11.93 -10.50 16.01
C THR A 324 11.32 -9.88 14.75
N GLY A 325 11.24 -10.63 13.63
CA GLY A 325 10.57 -10.22 12.40
C GLY A 325 9.08 -9.93 12.57
N PRO A 326 8.27 -10.85 13.11
CA PRO A 326 6.86 -10.59 13.46
C PRO A 326 6.67 -9.43 14.43
N ILE A 327 7.50 -9.32 15.47
CA ILE A 327 7.46 -8.20 16.43
C ILE A 327 7.68 -6.88 15.68
N LEU A 328 8.65 -6.83 14.77
CA LEU A 328 8.90 -5.69 13.92
C LEU A 328 7.71 -5.41 12.98
N GLY A 329 7.09 -6.45 12.40
CA GLY A 329 5.90 -6.32 11.55
C GLY A 329 4.71 -5.71 12.27
N ILE A 330 4.47 -6.13 13.51
CA ILE A 330 3.46 -5.55 14.40
C ILE A 330 3.76 -4.06 14.63
N GLY A 331 4.97 -3.71 15.08
CA GLY A 331 5.37 -2.33 15.35
C GLY A 331 5.27 -1.44 14.11
N ALA A 332 5.69 -1.95 12.96
CA ALA A 332 5.71 -1.22 11.70
C ALA A 332 4.32 -0.86 11.16
N PHE A 333 3.27 -1.63 11.46
CA PHE A 333 1.97 -1.43 10.81
C PHE A 333 0.82 -1.06 11.75
N MET A 334 0.94 -1.28 13.07
CA MET A 334 -0.13 -0.94 14.03
C MET A 334 -0.45 0.56 14.05
N HIS A 335 0.57 1.42 13.87
CA HIS A 335 0.38 2.87 13.94
C HIS A 335 -0.58 3.39 12.86
N SER A 336 -0.58 2.80 11.66
CA SER A 336 -1.34 3.30 10.52
C SER A 336 -2.85 3.36 10.75
N ALA A 337 -3.42 2.35 11.42
CA ALA A 337 -4.85 2.30 11.74
C ALA A 337 -5.24 3.43 12.72
N LEU A 338 -4.42 3.63 13.75
CA LEU A 338 -4.64 4.67 14.77
C LEU A 338 -4.45 6.08 14.20
N THR A 339 -3.39 6.29 13.39
CA THR A 339 -3.14 7.58 12.75
C THR A 339 -4.30 7.98 11.85
N ASN A 340 -4.77 7.07 11.00
CA ASN A 340 -5.94 7.33 10.15
C ASN A 340 -7.19 7.68 10.95
N ALA A 341 -7.46 6.96 12.06
CA ALA A 341 -8.60 7.26 12.93
C ALA A 341 -8.47 8.65 13.57
N LEU A 342 -7.28 9.02 14.06
CA LEU A 342 -7.01 10.32 14.68
C LEU A 342 -7.09 11.47 13.66
N VAL A 343 -6.63 11.25 12.43
CA VAL A 343 -6.77 12.24 11.34
C VAL A 343 -8.23 12.55 11.07
N VAL A 344 -9.07 11.51 10.95
CA VAL A 344 -10.52 11.67 10.73
C VAL A 344 -11.21 12.36 11.92
N GLN A 345 -10.78 12.09 13.16
CA GLN A 345 -11.30 12.73 14.36
C GLN A 345 -10.86 14.20 14.51
N SER A 346 -9.63 14.52 14.09
CA SER A 346 -9.06 15.87 14.19
C SER A 346 -9.50 16.81 13.06
N ALA A 347 -10.02 16.27 11.96
CA ALA A 347 -10.45 17.03 10.81
C ALA A 347 -11.90 17.50 10.95
N ALA A 348 -12.16 18.71 10.49
CA ALA A 348 -13.53 19.18 10.32
C ALA A 348 -14.34 18.22 9.42
N PRO A 349 -15.63 17.97 9.69
CA PRO A 349 -16.41 16.95 8.97
C PRO A 349 -16.33 17.05 7.44
N HIS A 350 -16.34 18.27 6.91
CA HIS A 350 -16.27 18.56 5.47
C HIS A 350 -14.84 18.44 4.88
N LEU A 351 -13.79 18.41 5.72
CA LEU A 351 -12.40 18.33 5.30
C LEU A 351 -11.76 16.95 5.54
N ARG A 352 -12.50 15.96 6.06
CA ARG A 352 -11.95 14.65 6.43
C ARG A 352 -11.21 13.97 5.29
N GLY A 353 -11.78 13.97 4.09
CA GLY A 353 -11.15 13.37 2.90
C GLY A 353 -9.87 14.11 2.49
N THR A 354 -9.94 15.45 2.42
CA THR A 354 -8.78 16.29 2.07
C THR A 354 -7.66 16.17 3.11
N THR A 355 -8.02 16.14 4.40
CA THR A 355 -7.06 15.99 5.50
C THR A 355 -6.40 14.60 5.47
N ALA A 356 -7.17 13.54 5.26
CA ALA A 356 -6.62 12.20 5.12
C ALA A 356 -5.69 12.09 3.91
N GLY A 357 -6.09 12.66 2.76
CA GLY A 357 -5.23 12.75 1.57
C GLY A 357 -3.93 13.53 1.85
N PHE A 358 -4.02 14.66 2.54
CA PHE A 358 -2.85 15.46 2.92
C PHE A 358 -1.88 14.69 3.83
N VAL A 359 -2.38 14.04 4.88
CA VAL A 359 -1.53 13.28 5.82
C VAL A 359 -0.93 12.04 5.14
N ASN A 360 -1.63 11.41 4.19
CA ASN A 360 -1.12 10.25 3.45
C ASN A 360 -0.12 10.62 2.32
N LEU A 361 0.09 11.91 2.03
CA LEU A 361 1.16 12.36 1.13
C LEU A 361 2.55 12.25 1.76
N PHE A 362 2.62 12.23 3.07
CA PHE A 362 3.82 12.09 3.87
C PHE A 362 3.94 10.67 4.44
#